data_c8fe09f55019b96d8dfc0eebcc1257bd
#
_entry.id   c8fe09f55019b96d8dfc0eebcc1257bd
#
_cell.length_a   1.000
_cell.length_b   1.000
_cell.length_c   1.000
_cell.angle_alpha   90.00
_cell.angle_beta   90.00
_cell.angle_gamma   90.00
#
_symmetry.space_group_name_H-M   'P 1'
#
loop_
_entity.id
_entity.type
_entity.pdbx_description
1 polymer ?
#
loop_
_entity_poly.entity_id
_entity_poly.type
_entity_poly.pdbx_seq_one_letter_code
_entity_poly.pdbx_strand_id
1 'polypeptide(L)'
;MKVQYEPVMLGVLALFLENAFLGIPFFSGFPIDILSGVVNVFLLFYALIRRRLFRLQMLASPSLCYGVGFLFSILVFLNIVPSLQNLFHMRPDKNTQIYTLVFSIVFLIIYALFTYLWKLLIRSVFVREENHQAEKLREFNSAISKTLDLQEILDRTIRVMKELMDVGNIYICMQKAPGEAYCGVASDQPLNDLAFSLEEENPMIQWLKDHEEPLVYRDFRYSVEYKSMWEEEKHHLDKKHTCYCAGLKDGDTLAGVILITADSGKKRLVYDEVELISNITSVASIAIKNARMYEKACIEARTDEMTGLLNRKYFHEVLHEEFEKNKDGSLALALINVDDFKLYNDMRGHHAGDMALITVVEVIRQYIRKTDKLIRYGGDEFLLLLPEIDSENFARKLNKIKKKIAETSVPG
;
A
#
# COMPACT_ATOMS: atom_id res chain seq x y z
N MET A 1 -20.91 15.76 -11.36
CA MET A 1 -20.74 16.74 -12.45
C MET A 1 -20.95 18.21 -12.05
N LYS A 2 -22.01 18.62 -11.33
CA LYS A 2 -22.26 20.06 -11.03
C LYS A 2 -21.14 20.81 -10.29
N VAL A 3 -20.44 20.21 -9.35
CA VAL A 3 -19.40 20.86 -8.55
C VAL A 3 -18.07 21.04 -9.33
N GLN A 4 -17.96 20.40 -10.48
CA GLN A 4 -16.72 20.39 -11.26
C GLN A 4 -16.47 21.68 -12.05
N TYR A 5 -17.49 22.43 -12.38
CA TYR A 5 -17.39 23.61 -13.25
C TYR A 5 -17.54 24.96 -12.54
N GLU A 6 -17.75 24.96 -11.21
CA GLU A 6 -17.95 26.21 -10.46
C GLU A 6 -16.87 27.26 -10.65
N PRO A 7 -15.55 26.97 -10.58
CA PRO A 7 -14.54 27.99 -10.78
C PRO A 7 -14.41 28.43 -12.25
N VAL A 8 -14.71 27.53 -13.19
CA VAL A 8 -14.72 27.88 -14.63
C VAL A 8 -15.95 28.72 -14.93
N MET A 9 -17.12 28.39 -14.37
CA MET A 9 -18.33 29.20 -14.48
C MET A 9 -18.16 30.56 -13.81
N LEU A 10 -17.49 30.67 -12.67
CA LEU A 10 -17.15 31.93 -12.02
C LEU A 10 -16.24 32.79 -12.90
N GLY A 11 -15.26 32.19 -13.60
CA GLY A 11 -14.41 32.91 -14.54
C GLY A 11 -15.18 33.42 -15.76
N VAL A 12 -16.06 32.59 -16.31
CA VAL A 12 -16.93 32.99 -17.43
C VAL A 12 -17.95 34.05 -16.97
N LEU A 13 -18.53 33.93 -15.78
CA LEU A 13 -19.42 34.93 -15.21
C LEU A 13 -18.71 36.28 -14.98
N ALA A 14 -17.47 36.24 -14.52
CA ALA A 14 -16.64 37.45 -14.36
C ALA A 14 -16.46 38.17 -15.70
N LEU A 15 -16.17 37.45 -16.79
CA LEU A 15 -16.07 38.01 -18.14
C LEU A 15 -17.38 38.65 -18.63
N PHE A 16 -18.53 38.02 -18.33
CA PHE A 16 -19.85 38.58 -18.68
C PHE A 16 -20.16 39.86 -17.90
N LEU A 17 -19.91 39.85 -16.59
CA LEU A 17 -20.13 41.04 -15.73
C LEU A 17 -19.28 42.21 -16.18
N GLU A 18 -18.07 41.96 -16.58
CA GLU A 18 -17.13 42.97 -17.06
C GLU A 18 -17.56 43.61 -18.37
N ASN A 19 -17.98 42.83 -19.35
CA ASN A 19 -18.55 43.35 -20.60
C ASN A 19 -19.79 44.23 -20.31
N ALA A 20 -20.54 43.94 -19.24
CA ALA A 20 -21.63 44.80 -18.79
C ALA A 20 -21.14 46.12 -18.17
N PHE A 21 -20.02 46.11 -17.45
CA PHE A 21 -19.40 47.32 -16.87
C PHE A 21 -18.78 48.24 -17.92
N LEU A 22 -18.24 47.69 -19.04
CA LEU A 22 -17.71 48.47 -20.15
C LEU A 22 -18.76 49.37 -20.83
N GLY A 23 -20.03 48.98 -20.74
CA GLY A 23 -21.13 49.81 -21.24
C GLY A 23 -21.44 51.07 -20.39
N ILE A 24 -20.80 51.23 -19.20
CA ILE A 24 -21.04 52.38 -18.31
C ILE A 24 -20.01 53.48 -18.61
N PRO A 25 -20.44 54.71 -18.95
CA PRO A 25 -19.54 55.80 -19.35
C PRO A 25 -18.49 56.18 -18.28
N PHE A 26 -18.74 55.91 -17.00
CA PHE A 26 -17.82 56.15 -15.91
C PHE A 26 -16.52 55.34 -15.99
N PHE A 27 -16.55 54.19 -16.61
CA PHE A 27 -15.39 53.29 -16.74
C PHE A 27 -14.70 53.37 -18.11
N SER A 28 -15.16 54.27 -18.99
CA SER A 28 -14.59 54.46 -20.34
C SER A 28 -13.22 55.12 -20.28
N GLY A 29 -12.18 54.42 -20.01
CA GLY A 29 -10.80 54.92 -19.90
C GLY A 29 -9.96 54.11 -18.92
N PHE A 30 -10.60 53.21 -18.19
CA PHE A 30 -9.90 52.24 -17.35
C PHE A 30 -9.66 50.96 -18.16
N PRO A 31 -8.48 50.35 -18.08
CA PRO A 31 -8.16 49.08 -18.77
C PRO A 31 -8.80 47.86 -18.05
N ILE A 32 -10.12 47.88 -17.90
CA ILE A 32 -10.92 46.84 -17.21
C ILE A 32 -10.77 45.51 -17.93
N ASP A 33 -10.71 45.52 -19.26
CA ASP A 33 -10.51 44.34 -20.11
C ASP A 33 -9.26 43.53 -19.76
N ILE A 34 -8.17 44.27 -19.46
CA ILE A 34 -6.87 43.66 -19.12
C ILE A 34 -6.94 43.07 -17.70
N LEU A 35 -7.56 43.80 -16.77
CA LEU A 35 -7.67 43.36 -15.37
C LEU A 35 -8.48 42.06 -15.26
N SER A 36 -9.58 41.95 -16.00
CA SER A 36 -10.42 40.77 -15.95
C SER A 36 -9.83 39.62 -16.69
N GLY A 37 -9.15 39.86 -17.82
CA GLY A 37 -8.38 38.82 -18.48
C GLY A 37 -7.39 38.17 -17.51
N VAL A 38 -6.68 38.98 -16.72
CA VAL A 38 -5.75 38.51 -15.70
C VAL A 38 -6.48 37.73 -14.58
N VAL A 39 -7.59 38.26 -14.07
CA VAL A 39 -8.40 37.58 -13.04
C VAL A 39 -8.94 36.26 -13.55
N ASN A 40 -9.41 36.20 -14.80
CA ASN A 40 -9.94 34.99 -15.41
C ASN A 40 -8.84 33.92 -15.61
N VAL A 41 -7.67 34.31 -16.07
CA VAL A 41 -6.50 33.43 -16.17
C VAL A 41 -6.12 32.89 -14.79
N PHE A 42 -6.13 33.74 -13.74
CA PHE A 42 -5.88 33.30 -12.37
C PHE A 42 -6.95 32.33 -11.84
N LEU A 43 -8.23 32.58 -12.12
CA LEU A 43 -9.32 31.69 -11.71
C LEU A 43 -9.28 30.34 -12.44
N LEU A 44 -8.99 30.35 -13.73
CA LEU A 44 -8.76 29.14 -14.52
C LEU A 44 -7.54 28.36 -14.00
N PHE A 45 -6.45 29.04 -13.77
CA PHE A 45 -5.23 28.46 -13.21
C PHE A 45 -5.45 27.89 -11.81
N TYR A 46 -6.14 28.64 -10.94
CA TYR A 46 -6.54 28.17 -9.61
C TYR A 46 -7.47 26.95 -9.69
N ALA A 47 -8.42 26.94 -10.63
CA ALA A 47 -9.31 25.80 -10.86
C ALA A 47 -8.55 24.57 -11.33
N LEU A 48 -7.56 24.73 -12.20
CA LEU A 48 -6.73 23.67 -12.74
C LEU A 48 -5.78 23.10 -11.66
N ILE A 49 -5.17 23.97 -10.86
CA ILE A 49 -4.27 23.56 -9.75
C ILE A 49 -5.06 22.86 -8.65
N ARG A 50 -6.13 23.47 -8.16
CA ARG A 50 -6.94 22.91 -7.07
C ARG A 50 -7.55 21.56 -7.40
N ARG A 51 -7.66 21.23 -8.68
CA ARG A 51 -8.23 19.97 -9.18
C ARG A 51 -7.20 18.91 -9.54
N ARG A 52 -5.91 19.22 -9.49
CA ARG A 52 -4.85 18.33 -9.97
C ARG A 52 -5.19 17.69 -11.34
N LEU A 53 -5.91 18.44 -12.21
CA LEU A 53 -6.32 17.99 -13.55
C LEU A 53 -5.15 17.91 -14.53
N PHE A 54 -4.01 18.54 -14.19
CA PHE A 54 -2.77 18.43 -14.92
C PHE A 54 -1.69 17.85 -14.02
N ARG A 55 -0.87 16.96 -14.54
CA ARG A 55 0.38 16.60 -13.91
C ARG A 55 1.15 17.88 -13.66
N LEU A 56 1.37 18.21 -12.40
CA LEU A 56 2.10 19.43 -11.98
C LEU A 56 3.48 19.53 -12.63
N GLN A 57 4.06 18.40 -13.04
CA GLN A 57 5.25 18.30 -13.86
C GLN A 57 5.15 19.07 -15.19
N MET A 58 3.96 19.12 -15.81
CA MET A 58 3.77 19.93 -17.03
C MET A 58 3.83 21.43 -16.74
N LEU A 59 3.31 21.89 -15.62
CA LEU A 59 3.37 23.30 -15.21
C LEU A 59 4.79 23.74 -14.81
N ALA A 60 5.57 22.80 -14.28
CA ALA A 60 6.99 22.98 -13.97
C ALA A 60 7.89 22.84 -15.22
N SER A 61 7.34 22.49 -16.38
CA SER A 61 8.13 22.37 -17.60
C SER A 61 8.77 23.72 -17.95
N PRO A 62 10.07 23.74 -18.30
CA PRO A 62 10.75 25.00 -18.67
C PRO A 62 10.03 25.76 -19.79
N SER A 63 9.52 25.04 -20.79
CA SER A 63 8.81 25.62 -21.94
C SER A 63 7.57 26.40 -21.55
N LEU A 64 6.76 25.87 -20.63
CA LEU A 64 5.54 26.51 -20.16
C LEU A 64 5.87 27.73 -19.27
N CYS A 65 6.88 27.61 -18.40
CA CYS A 65 7.37 28.74 -17.61
C CYS A 65 7.82 29.92 -18.47
N TYR A 66 8.57 29.64 -19.55
CA TYR A 66 9.03 30.68 -20.48
C TYR A 66 7.87 31.27 -21.28
N GLY A 67 6.91 30.45 -21.73
CA GLY A 67 5.74 30.93 -22.47
C GLY A 67 4.84 31.84 -21.65
N VAL A 68 4.49 31.43 -20.43
CA VAL A 68 3.68 32.25 -19.50
C VAL A 68 4.43 33.53 -19.13
N GLY A 69 5.74 33.42 -18.85
CA GLY A 69 6.58 34.59 -18.57
C GLY A 69 6.60 35.59 -19.71
N PHE A 70 6.68 35.11 -20.94
CA PHE A 70 6.66 35.97 -22.13
C PHE A 70 5.33 36.71 -22.29
N LEU A 71 4.20 36.01 -22.21
CA LEU A 71 2.87 36.62 -22.31
C LEU A 71 2.63 37.64 -21.19
N PHE A 72 2.98 37.31 -19.95
CA PHE A 72 2.85 38.25 -18.83
C PHE A 72 3.72 39.49 -19.03
N SER A 73 4.95 39.34 -19.50
CA SER A 73 5.87 40.42 -19.77
C SER A 73 5.36 41.35 -20.86
N ILE A 74 4.71 40.83 -21.91
CA ILE A 74 4.03 41.65 -22.90
C ILE A 74 2.93 42.51 -22.27
N LEU A 75 2.06 41.91 -21.47
CA LEU A 75 0.96 42.60 -20.81
C LEU A 75 1.45 43.74 -19.91
N VAL A 76 2.45 43.46 -19.07
CA VAL A 76 3.05 44.45 -18.19
C VAL A 76 3.73 45.56 -19.00
N PHE A 77 4.47 45.20 -20.04
CA PHE A 77 5.18 46.13 -20.90
C PHE A 77 4.23 47.09 -21.63
N LEU A 78 3.12 46.58 -22.19
CA LEU A 78 2.11 47.42 -22.84
C LEU A 78 1.49 48.44 -21.92
N ASN A 79 1.38 48.15 -20.62
CA ASN A 79 0.87 49.10 -19.61
C ASN A 79 1.92 50.09 -19.13
N ILE A 80 3.20 49.72 -19.12
CA ILE A 80 4.29 50.58 -18.63
C ILE A 80 4.74 51.58 -19.70
N VAL A 81 4.69 51.21 -20.99
CA VAL A 81 5.15 52.04 -22.12
C VAL A 81 4.52 53.43 -22.12
N PRO A 82 3.19 53.63 -22.03
CA PRO A 82 2.59 54.96 -22.01
C PRO A 82 3.07 55.79 -20.82
N SER A 83 3.23 55.20 -19.65
CA SER A 83 3.70 55.87 -18.45
C SER A 83 5.16 56.31 -18.59
N LEU A 84 6.02 55.51 -19.17
CA LEU A 84 7.41 55.84 -19.47
C LEU A 84 7.52 56.94 -20.53
N GLN A 85 6.71 56.93 -21.57
CA GLN A 85 6.66 57.98 -22.58
C GLN A 85 6.30 59.33 -21.98
N ASN A 86 5.32 59.36 -21.08
CA ASN A 86 4.92 60.56 -20.35
C ASN A 86 6.01 61.09 -19.39
N LEU A 87 6.65 60.19 -18.66
CA LEU A 87 7.68 60.52 -17.67
C LEU A 87 8.93 61.14 -18.33
N PHE A 88 9.34 60.62 -19.48
CA PHE A 88 10.56 61.06 -20.14
C PHE A 88 10.32 62.17 -21.21
N HIS A 89 9.09 62.69 -21.32
CA HIS A 89 8.73 63.78 -22.29
C HIS A 89 9.24 63.44 -23.74
N MET A 90 9.16 62.18 -24.11
CA MET A 90 9.74 61.65 -25.34
C MET A 90 8.93 62.14 -26.55
N ARG A 91 9.53 63.02 -27.37
CA ARG A 91 8.97 63.39 -28.67
C ARG A 91 9.34 62.35 -29.74
N PRO A 92 8.35 61.78 -30.46
CA PRO A 92 8.59 60.67 -31.36
C PRO A 92 9.53 60.95 -32.57
N ASP A 93 9.83 62.20 -32.85
CA ASP A 93 10.48 62.61 -34.09
C ASP A 93 12.01 62.63 -34.10
N LYS A 94 12.72 62.49 -33.01
CA LYS A 94 14.19 62.70 -33.00
C LYS A 94 15.12 61.54 -32.65
N ASN A 95 14.67 60.43 -32.08
CA ASN A 95 15.58 59.31 -31.75
C ASN A 95 14.86 57.97 -31.59
N THR A 96 14.07 57.58 -32.56
CA THR A 96 13.26 56.35 -32.57
C THR A 96 14.09 55.11 -32.23
N GLN A 97 15.32 55.01 -32.69
CA GLN A 97 16.20 53.85 -32.47
C GLN A 97 16.61 53.71 -30.99
N ILE A 98 16.93 54.85 -30.31
CA ILE A 98 17.31 54.83 -28.89
C ILE A 98 16.14 54.44 -28.03
N TYR A 99 14.92 54.97 -28.31
CA TYR A 99 13.72 54.59 -27.58
C TYR A 99 13.37 53.11 -27.74
N THR A 100 13.47 52.57 -28.95
CA THR A 100 13.25 51.14 -29.22
C THR A 100 14.23 50.29 -28.41
N LEU A 101 15.49 50.67 -28.34
CA LEU A 101 16.52 49.97 -27.60
C LEU A 101 16.24 50.00 -26.08
N VAL A 102 15.87 51.17 -25.53
CA VAL A 102 15.52 51.30 -24.09
C VAL A 102 14.30 50.45 -23.75
N PHE A 103 13.24 50.50 -24.55
CA PHE A 103 12.04 49.69 -24.34
C PHE A 103 12.32 48.20 -24.46
N SER A 104 13.16 47.77 -25.39
CA SER A 104 13.57 46.40 -25.51
C SER A 104 14.34 45.91 -24.26
N ILE A 105 15.23 46.72 -23.72
CA ILE A 105 15.96 46.41 -22.48
C ILE A 105 14.99 46.31 -21.28
N VAL A 106 14.06 47.25 -21.13
CA VAL A 106 13.04 47.22 -20.07
C VAL A 106 12.19 45.92 -20.18
N PHE A 107 11.76 45.58 -21.41
CA PHE A 107 11.02 44.33 -21.62
C PHE A 107 11.82 43.11 -21.21
N LEU A 108 13.09 43.02 -21.59
CA LEU A 108 13.96 41.89 -21.22
C LEU A 108 14.15 41.77 -19.71
N ILE A 109 14.29 42.91 -19.01
CA ILE A 109 14.42 42.95 -17.54
C ILE A 109 13.13 42.43 -16.89
N ILE A 110 11.96 42.89 -17.32
CA ILE A 110 10.65 42.44 -16.82
C ILE A 110 10.48 40.93 -17.06
N TYR A 111 10.81 40.46 -18.25
CA TYR A 111 10.74 39.07 -18.61
C TYR A 111 11.67 38.18 -17.75
N ALA A 112 12.92 38.60 -17.57
CA ALA A 112 13.89 37.89 -16.76
C ALA A 112 13.45 37.85 -15.29
N LEU A 113 13.00 38.93 -14.73
CA LEU A 113 12.51 39.03 -13.36
C LEU A 113 11.29 38.15 -13.14
N PHE A 114 10.31 38.21 -14.04
CA PHE A 114 9.11 37.38 -13.93
C PHE A 114 9.42 35.89 -14.02
N THR A 115 10.22 35.47 -14.99
CA THR A 115 10.60 34.06 -15.14
C THR A 115 11.40 33.56 -13.95
N TYR A 116 12.24 34.39 -13.36
CA TYR A 116 12.97 34.05 -12.13
C TYR A 116 12.02 33.87 -10.95
N LEU A 117 11.13 34.83 -10.69
CA LEU A 117 10.14 34.76 -9.62
C LEU A 117 9.19 33.57 -9.79
N TRP A 118 8.74 33.31 -11.03
CA TRP A 118 7.87 32.18 -11.34
C TRP A 118 8.55 30.84 -11.06
N LYS A 119 9.80 30.67 -11.49
CA LYS A 119 10.59 29.47 -11.17
C LYS A 119 10.78 29.28 -9.67
N LEU A 120 11.03 30.36 -8.93
CA LEU A 120 11.22 30.31 -7.49
C LEU A 120 9.92 29.91 -6.78
N LEU A 121 8.79 30.42 -7.22
CA LEU A 121 7.45 30.08 -6.71
C LEU A 121 7.08 28.62 -6.97
N ILE A 122 7.25 28.14 -8.21
CA ILE A 122 6.99 26.75 -8.56
C ILE A 122 7.91 25.82 -7.77
N ARG A 123 9.21 26.12 -7.71
CA ARG A 123 10.18 25.30 -7.00
C ARG A 123 9.89 25.21 -5.50
N SER A 124 9.42 26.29 -4.88
CA SER A 124 9.15 26.31 -3.44
C SER A 124 7.89 25.53 -3.04
N VAL A 125 6.87 25.56 -3.91
CA VAL A 125 5.56 24.96 -3.59
C VAL A 125 5.44 23.53 -4.08
N PHE A 126 5.92 23.21 -5.29
CA PHE A 126 5.66 21.93 -5.94
C PHE A 126 6.78 20.91 -5.82
N VAL A 127 8.03 21.33 -5.98
CA VAL A 127 9.18 20.41 -5.92
C VAL A 127 9.40 19.87 -4.51
N ARG A 128 8.98 20.60 -3.50
CA ARG A 128 9.14 20.18 -2.10
C ARG A 128 8.20 19.03 -1.75
N GLU A 129 6.96 19.05 -2.21
CA GLU A 129 5.97 18.00 -1.91
C GLU A 129 6.27 16.71 -2.67
N GLU A 130 6.64 16.82 -3.95
CA GLU A 130 7.02 15.67 -4.78
C GLU A 130 8.30 14.98 -4.26
N ASN A 131 9.30 15.77 -3.85
CA ASN A 131 10.51 15.22 -3.24
C ASN A 131 10.22 14.53 -1.91
N HIS A 132 9.33 15.07 -1.08
CA HIS A 132 8.95 14.46 0.19
C HIS A 132 8.26 13.11 -0.02
N GLN A 133 7.32 13.00 -0.97
CA GLN A 133 6.67 11.75 -1.32
C GLN A 133 7.67 10.72 -1.87
N ALA A 134 8.57 11.14 -2.77
CA ALA A 134 9.60 10.27 -3.31
C ALA A 134 10.59 9.78 -2.24
N GLU A 135 10.96 10.63 -1.28
CA GLU A 135 11.81 10.28 -0.16
C GLU A 135 11.14 9.24 0.75
N LYS A 136 9.88 9.48 1.12
CA LYS A 136 9.08 8.53 1.93
C LYS A 136 8.89 7.18 1.27
N LEU A 137 8.63 7.16 -0.04
CA LEU A 137 8.54 5.90 -0.79
C LEU A 137 9.90 5.17 -0.83
N ARG A 138 11.02 5.87 -0.95
CA ARG A 138 12.36 5.26 -0.88
C ARG A 138 12.65 4.69 0.51
N GLU A 139 12.31 5.41 1.57
CA GLU A 139 12.42 4.92 2.95
C GLU A 139 11.59 3.66 3.15
N PHE A 140 10.33 3.67 2.70
CA PHE A 140 9.44 2.52 2.74
C PHE A 140 10.04 1.32 1.98
N ASN A 141 10.45 1.50 0.71
CA ASN A 141 11.03 0.44 -0.10
C ASN A 141 12.28 -0.15 0.55
N SER A 142 13.17 0.69 1.09
CA SER A 142 14.37 0.24 1.79
C SER A 142 14.06 -0.48 3.10
N ALA A 143 13.05 -0.05 3.83
CA ALA A 143 12.68 -0.64 5.11
C ALA A 143 11.97 -1.98 4.93
N ILE A 144 11.04 -2.07 3.95
CA ILE A 144 10.24 -3.27 3.71
C ILE A 144 11.07 -4.40 3.09
N SER A 145 12.10 -4.05 2.30
CA SER A 145 12.99 -5.05 1.69
C SER A 145 13.94 -5.74 2.68
N LYS A 146 14.05 -5.23 3.91
CA LYS A 146 14.93 -5.76 4.94
C LYS A 146 14.22 -6.63 5.97
N THR A 147 12.90 -6.60 5.99
CA THR A 147 12.11 -7.41 6.94
C THR A 147 11.43 -8.58 6.24
N LEU A 148 11.36 -9.70 6.95
CA LEU A 148 10.62 -10.89 6.55
C LEU A 148 9.46 -11.18 7.51
N ASP A 149 9.23 -10.28 8.47
CA ASP A 149 8.09 -10.36 9.38
C ASP A 149 6.84 -9.79 8.67
N LEU A 150 5.86 -10.67 8.47
CA LEU A 150 4.62 -10.30 7.79
C LEU A 150 3.88 -9.17 8.49
N GLN A 151 3.81 -9.20 9.83
CA GLN A 151 3.09 -8.17 10.60
C GLN A 151 3.78 -6.82 10.45
N GLU A 152 5.10 -6.78 10.52
CA GLU A 152 5.88 -5.56 10.31
C GLU A 152 5.70 -4.98 8.89
N ILE A 153 5.60 -5.85 7.87
CA ILE A 153 5.32 -5.44 6.48
C ILE A 153 3.96 -4.75 6.39
N LEU A 154 2.92 -5.35 7.00
CA LEU A 154 1.55 -4.81 6.99
C LEU A 154 1.48 -3.46 7.73
N ASP A 155 2.07 -3.37 8.92
CA ASP A 155 2.08 -2.15 9.73
C ASP A 155 2.82 -1.00 9.03
N ARG A 156 3.95 -1.29 8.38
CA ARG A 156 4.70 -0.30 7.58
C ARG A 156 3.90 0.17 6.36
N THR A 157 3.17 -0.74 5.70
CA THR A 157 2.30 -0.42 4.57
C THR A 157 1.19 0.53 4.98
N ILE A 158 0.50 0.27 6.09
CA ILE A 158 -0.53 1.16 6.63
C ILE A 158 0.06 2.52 6.96
N ARG A 159 1.21 2.55 7.65
CA ARG A 159 1.86 3.80 8.07
C ARG A 159 2.23 4.69 6.89
N VAL A 160 2.88 4.15 5.86
CA VAL A 160 3.27 4.95 4.69
C VAL A 160 2.06 5.47 3.92
N MET A 161 1.00 4.67 3.79
CA MET A 161 -0.24 5.14 3.18
C MET A 161 -0.87 6.29 3.95
N LYS A 162 -0.89 6.23 5.29
CA LYS A 162 -1.40 7.30 6.16
C LYS A 162 -0.54 8.57 6.10
N GLU A 163 0.77 8.43 5.99
CA GLU A 163 1.69 9.57 5.89
C GLU A 163 1.60 10.30 4.53
N LEU A 164 1.36 9.56 3.45
CA LEU A 164 1.37 10.10 2.09
C LEU A 164 -0.01 10.48 1.56
N MET A 165 -1.09 9.99 2.17
CA MET A 165 -2.46 10.20 1.71
C MET A 165 -3.34 10.76 2.83
N ASP A 166 -4.19 11.72 2.46
CA ASP A 166 -5.25 12.22 3.36
C ASP A 166 -6.45 11.26 3.31
N VAL A 167 -6.33 10.13 4.02
CA VAL A 167 -7.32 9.06 4.06
C VAL A 167 -7.80 8.80 5.48
N GLY A 168 -9.01 8.27 5.60
CA GLY A 168 -9.57 7.79 6.85
C GLY A 168 -8.85 6.53 7.33
N ASN A 169 -9.57 5.50 7.70
CA ASN A 169 -8.97 4.27 8.20
C ASN A 169 -8.52 3.36 7.07
N ILE A 170 -7.49 2.56 7.35
CA ILE A 170 -6.94 1.56 6.45
C ILE A 170 -7.06 0.19 7.10
N TYR A 171 -7.61 -0.76 6.36
CA TYR A 171 -7.79 -2.14 6.80
C TYR A 171 -7.10 -3.06 5.81
N ILE A 172 -6.36 -4.03 6.32
CA ILE A 172 -5.78 -5.10 5.50
C ILE A 172 -6.44 -6.41 5.88
N CYS A 173 -7.06 -7.06 4.91
CA CYS A 173 -7.67 -8.37 5.03
C CYS A 173 -6.83 -9.38 4.27
N MET A 174 -6.56 -10.55 4.89
CA MET A 174 -5.78 -11.62 4.25
C MET A 174 -6.52 -12.95 4.36
N GLN A 175 -6.27 -13.80 3.40
CA GLN A 175 -6.72 -15.18 3.38
C GLN A 175 -5.71 -16.06 4.15
N LYS A 176 -6.20 -16.89 5.07
CA LYS A 176 -5.34 -17.82 5.84
C LYS A 176 -4.97 -19.05 5.04
N ALA A 177 -5.93 -19.59 4.29
CA ALA A 177 -5.72 -20.68 3.37
C ALA A 177 -6.50 -20.42 2.07
N PRO A 178 -6.04 -20.98 0.92
CA PRO A 178 -6.77 -20.84 -0.34
C PRO A 178 -8.21 -21.35 -0.22
N GLY A 179 -9.17 -20.53 -0.68
CA GLY A 179 -10.62 -20.84 -0.59
C GLY A 179 -11.30 -20.37 0.70
N GLU A 180 -10.56 -19.80 1.66
CA GLU A 180 -11.16 -19.19 2.85
C GLU A 180 -11.47 -17.71 2.64
N ALA A 181 -12.32 -17.15 3.50
CA ALA A 181 -12.66 -15.74 3.50
C ALA A 181 -11.46 -14.84 3.87
N TYR A 182 -11.40 -13.65 3.32
CA TYR A 182 -10.42 -12.62 3.67
C TYR A 182 -10.82 -11.96 4.98
N CYS A 183 -10.07 -12.24 6.03
CA CYS A 183 -10.28 -11.70 7.38
C CYS A 183 -9.31 -10.57 7.68
N GLY A 184 -9.72 -9.60 8.49
CA GLY A 184 -8.86 -8.51 8.92
C GLY A 184 -7.67 -8.98 9.74
N VAL A 185 -6.47 -8.59 9.33
CA VAL A 185 -5.19 -8.95 9.98
C VAL A 185 -4.41 -7.75 10.48
N ALA A 186 -4.61 -6.57 9.88
CA ALA A 186 -3.97 -5.32 10.30
C ALA A 186 -4.88 -4.11 10.04
N SER A 187 -4.77 -3.08 10.88
CA SER A 187 -5.50 -1.83 10.74
C SER A 187 -4.82 -0.73 11.55
N ASP A 188 -5.05 0.54 11.18
CA ASP A 188 -4.70 1.71 12.00
C ASP A 188 -5.68 1.95 13.17
N GLN A 189 -6.77 1.18 13.25
CA GLN A 189 -7.74 1.18 14.34
C GLN A 189 -7.78 -0.19 15.03
N PRO A 190 -8.30 -0.28 16.27
CA PRO A 190 -8.48 -1.56 16.95
C PRO A 190 -9.26 -2.56 16.09
N LEU A 191 -8.76 -3.78 15.96
CA LEU A 191 -9.31 -4.85 15.10
C LEU A 191 -10.77 -5.25 15.42
N ASN A 192 -11.30 -4.84 16.59
CA ASN A 192 -12.70 -5.08 16.97
C ASN A 192 -13.72 -4.46 15.97
N ASP A 193 -13.30 -3.46 15.18
CA ASP A 193 -14.12 -2.89 14.11
C ASP A 193 -14.07 -3.69 12.80
N LEU A 194 -13.24 -4.72 12.72
CA LEU A 194 -13.04 -5.61 11.56
C LEU A 194 -13.85 -6.91 11.64
N ALA A 195 -14.99 -6.89 12.30
CA ALA A 195 -15.85 -8.08 12.44
C ALA A 195 -16.53 -8.53 11.12
N PHE A 196 -16.02 -8.12 9.95
CA PHE A 196 -16.53 -8.61 8.68
C PHE A 196 -15.44 -9.34 7.90
N SER A 197 -15.85 -10.39 7.21
CA SER A 197 -15.02 -11.13 6.25
C SER A 197 -15.53 -10.85 4.83
N LEU A 198 -14.63 -10.91 3.88
CA LEU A 198 -14.95 -10.88 2.45
C LEU A 198 -14.80 -12.30 1.91
N GLU A 199 -15.88 -12.84 1.41
CA GLU A 199 -15.87 -14.19 0.83
C GLU A 199 -15.04 -14.21 -0.48
N GLU A 200 -14.49 -15.37 -0.81
CA GLU A 200 -13.66 -15.48 -2.01
C GLU A 200 -14.46 -15.22 -3.29
N GLU A 201 -15.73 -15.60 -3.32
CA GLU A 201 -16.66 -15.39 -4.44
C GLU A 201 -17.17 -13.95 -4.55
N ASN A 202 -16.85 -13.07 -3.60
CA ASN A 202 -17.26 -11.67 -3.66
C ASN A 202 -16.82 -11.03 -5.00
N PRO A 203 -17.73 -10.39 -5.75
CA PRO A 203 -17.41 -9.80 -7.06
C PRO A 203 -16.30 -8.76 -7.04
N MET A 204 -16.12 -8.03 -5.93
CA MET A 204 -15.01 -7.10 -5.76
C MET A 204 -13.68 -7.86 -5.63
N ILE A 205 -13.67 -8.98 -4.91
CA ILE A 205 -12.50 -9.86 -4.80
C ILE A 205 -12.13 -10.44 -6.16
N GLN A 206 -13.11 -10.92 -6.92
CA GLN A 206 -12.87 -11.44 -8.27
C GLN A 206 -12.31 -10.35 -9.20
N TRP A 207 -12.86 -9.14 -9.13
CA TRP A 207 -12.35 -8.02 -9.90
C TRP A 207 -10.87 -7.73 -9.55
N LEU A 208 -10.51 -7.72 -8.26
CA LEU A 208 -9.14 -7.49 -7.80
C LEU A 208 -8.16 -8.62 -8.18
N LYS A 209 -8.65 -9.85 -8.36
CA LYS A 209 -7.84 -10.96 -8.90
C LYS A 209 -7.44 -10.70 -10.35
N ASP A 210 -8.36 -10.18 -11.16
CA ASP A 210 -8.18 -9.99 -12.60
C ASP A 210 -7.46 -8.68 -12.95
N HIS A 211 -7.44 -7.70 -12.04
CA HIS A 211 -6.87 -6.37 -12.30
C HIS A 211 -5.70 -6.06 -11.34
N GLU A 212 -4.71 -5.36 -11.84
CA GLU A 212 -3.56 -4.91 -11.04
C GLU A 212 -3.79 -3.51 -10.44
N GLU A 213 -4.67 -2.73 -11.05
CA GLU A 213 -4.97 -1.37 -10.63
C GLU A 213 -5.85 -1.37 -9.38
N PRO A 214 -5.67 -0.39 -8.47
CA PRO A 214 -6.59 -0.19 -7.36
C PRO A 214 -8.01 0.12 -7.84
N LEU A 215 -8.98 -0.52 -7.24
CA LEU A 215 -10.40 -0.30 -7.52
C LEU A 215 -10.85 0.99 -6.82
N VAL A 216 -11.42 1.89 -7.60
CA VAL A 216 -12.09 3.08 -7.08
C VAL A 216 -13.54 2.73 -6.75
N TYR A 217 -13.85 2.62 -5.45
CA TYR A 217 -15.16 2.10 -5.00
C TYR A 217 -16.35 2.90 -5.52
N ARG A 218 -16.22 4.22 -5.63
CA ARG A 218 -17.28 5.08 -6.19
C ARG A 218 -17.63 4.71 -7.63
N ASP A 219 -16.63 4.39 -8.44
CA ASP A 219 -16.84 4.07 -9.85
C ASP A 219 -17.31 2.61 -9.99
N PHE A 220 -16.81 1.73 -9.15
CA PHE A 220 -17.25 0.33 -9.03
C PHE A 220 -18.74 0.19 -8.69
N ARG A 221 -19.32 1.11 -7.90
CA ARG A 221 -20.77 1.12 -7.58
C ARG A 221 -21.70 1.18 -8.81
N TYR A 222 -21.19 1.60 -9.96
CA TYR A 222 -21.94 1.63 -11.22
C TYR A 222 -21.68 0.40 -12.10
N SER A 223 -20.80 -0.51 -11.71
CA SER A 223 -20.46 -1.73 -12.46
C SER A 223 -21.54 -2.82 -12.31
N VAL A 224 -21.44 -3.82 -13.18
CA VAL A 224 -22.32 -5.00 -13.13
C VAL A 224 -21.95 -5.88 -11.93
N GLU A 225 -20.65 -5.96 -11.63
CA GLU A 225 -20.10 -6.74 -10.53
C GLU A 225 -20.62 -6.24 -9.17
N TYR A 226 -20.69 -4.92 -8.97
CA TYR A 226 -21.27 -4.36 -7.75
C TYR A 226 -22.74 -4.75 -7.57
N LYS A 227 -23.52 -4.81 -8.65
CA LYS A 227 -24.95 -5.18 -8.57
C LYS A 227 -25.14 -6.62 -8.12
N SER A 228 -24.18 -7.52 -8.40
CA SER A 228 -24.23 -8.93 -8.00
C SER A 228 -23.71 -9.19 -6.58
N MET A 229 -23.14 -8.19 -5.89
CA MET A 229 -22.73 -8.33 -4.49
C MET A 229 -23.92 -8.47 -3.54
N TRP A 230 -23.70 -9.16 -2.42
CA TRP A 230 -24.67 -9.26 -1.34
C TRP A 230 -24.95 -7.90 -0.68
N GLU A 231 -26.20 -7.64 -0.29
CA GLU A 231 -26.59 -6.36 0.32
C GLU A 231 -25.87 -6.09 1.65
N GLU A 232 -25.57 -7.13 2.43
CA GLU A 232 -24.80 -7.00 3.68
C GLU A 232 -23.38 -6.51 3.42
N GLU A 233 -22.70 -7.04 2.41
CA GLU A 233 -21.36 -6.63 2.03
C GLU A 233 -21.32 -5.19 1.52
N LYS A 234 -22.30 -4.80 0.66
CA LYS A 234 -22.46 -3.42 0.21
C LYS A 234 -22.64 -2.48 1.40
N HIS A 235 -23.53 -2.87 2.33
CA HIS A 235 -23.79 -2.07 3.52
C HIS A 235 -22.55 -1.88 4.40
N HIS A 236 -21.73 -2.93 4.59
CA HIS A 236 -20.49 -2.86 5.34
C HIS A 236 -19.46 -1.92 4.70
N LEU A 237 -19.26 -2.01 3.39
CA LEU A 237 -18.36 -1.14 2.64
C LEU A 237 -18.82 0.31 2.62
N ASP A 238 -20.13 0.54 2.43
CA ASP A 238 -20.74 1.87 2.43
C ASP A 238 -20.69 2.52 3.84
N LYS A 239 -20.99 1.77 4.89
CA LYS A 239 -20.92 2.23 6.28
C LYS A 239 -19.52 2.65 6.70
N LYS A 240 -18.50 1.97 6.20
CA LYS A 240 -17.09 2.31 6.43
C LYS A 240 -16.60 3.48 5.56
N HIS A 241 -17.42 4.01 4.67
CA HIS A 241 -17.03 5.04 3.71
C HIS A 241 -15.83 4.63 2.86
N THR A 242 -15.82 3.39 2.39
CA THR A 242 -14.74 2.85 1.54
C THR A 242 -14.58 3.71 0.28
N CYS A 243 -13.37 4.10 -0.03
CA CYS A 243 -13.06 4.91 -1.21
C CYS A 243 -12.16 4.17 -2.22
N TYR A 244 -11.22 3.38 -1.75
CA TYR A 244 -10.35 2.56 -2.59
C TYR A 244 -10.23 1.14 -2.04
N CYS A 245 -10.09 0.18 -2.96
CA CYS A 245 -9.73 -1.19 -2.63
C CYS A 245 -8.54 -1.59 -3.50
N ALA A 246 -7.53 -2.21 -2.92
CA ALA A 246 -6.33 -2.62 -3.65
C ALA A 246 -5.95 -4.05 -3.30
N GLY A 247 -5.53 -4.82 -4.29
CA GLY A 247 -5.09 -6.20 -4.11
C GLY A 247 -3.64 -6.29 -3.66
N LEU A 248 -3.36 -7.18 -2.72
CA LEU A 248 -2.02 -7.65 -2.39
C LEU A 248 -1.83 -9.00 -3.06
N LYS A 249 -1.01 -9.07 -4.10
CA LYS A 249 -0.85 -10.27 -4.94
C LYS A 249 0.41 -11.06 -4.61
N ASP A 250 0.29 -12.38 -4.65
CA ASP A 250 1.41 -13.31 -4.61
C ASP A 250 1.44 -14.07 -5.95
N GLY A 251 2.14 -13.50 -6.94
CA GLY A 251 2.05 -13.98 -8.32
C GLY A 251 0.64 -13.78 -8.88
N ASP A 252 0.02 -14.85 -9.35
CA ASP A 252 -1.34 -14.84 -9.91
C ASP A 252 -2.44 -14.94 -8.85
N THR A 253 -2.07 -15.12 -7.57
CA THR A 253 -3.05 -15.26 -6.48
C THR A 253 -3.20 -13.98 -5.69
N LEU A 254 -4.44 -13.68 -5.28
CA LEU A 254 -4.75 -12.56 -4.40
C LEU A 254 -4.50 -13.00 -2.95
N ALA A 255 -3.41 -12.56 -2.35
CA ALA A 255 -3.02 -12.92 -0.98
C ALA A 255 -3.76 -12.10 0.08
N GLY A 256 -4.21 -10.89 -0.28
CA GLY A 256 -4.92 -9.99 0.62
C GLY A 256 -5.53 -8.80 -0.10
N VAL A 257 -6.31 -8.02 0.63
CA VAL A 257 -6.97 -6.82 0.14
C VAL A 257 -6.77 -5.68 1.14
N ILE A 258 -6.45 -4.51 0.63
CA ILE A 258 -6.40 -3.27 1.39
C ILE A 258 -7.68 -2.50 1.12
N LEU A 259 -8.41 -2.17 2.18
CA LEU A 259 -9.57 -1.29 2.14
C LEU A 259 -9.17 0.07 2.72
N ILE A 260 -9.38 1.13 1.95
CA ILE A 260 -9.05 2.50 2.34
C ILE A 260 -10.35 3.29 2.41
N THR A 261 -10.57 3.97 3.54
CA THR A 261 -11.79 4.73 3.82
C THR A 261 -11.55 6.24 3.78
N ALA A 262 -12.60 7.03 3.71
CA ALA A 262 -12.56 8.48 3.81
C ALA A 262 -13.08 8.96 5.16
N ASP A 263 -12.46 10.00 5.74
CA ASP A 263 -12.89 10.56 7.03
C ASP A 263 -14.29 11.18 7.01
N SER A 264 -14.72 11.74 5.87
CA SER A 264 -15.97 12.51 5.76
C SER A 264 -16.96 12.03 4.68
N GLY A 265 -16.78 10.83 4.12
CA GLY A 265 -17.65 10.28 3.07
C GLY A 265 -17.68 11.06 1.74
N LYS A 266 -16.96 12.18 1.64
CA LYS A 266 -16.93 13.08 0.46
C LYS A 266 -15.53 13.27 -0.10
N LYS A 267 -14.66 12.26 -0.02
CA LYS A 267 -13.31 12.40 -0.58
C LYS A 267 -13.39 12.55 -2.10
N ARG A 268 -12.69 13.57 -2.62
CA ARG A 268 -12.48 13.73 -4.07
C ARG A 268 -11.48 12.69 -4.53
N LEU A 269 -11.81 12.02 -5.63
CA LEU A 269 -10.86 11.19 -6.36
C LEU A 269 -9.68 12.05 -6.84
N VAL A 270 -8.48 11.63 -6.47
CA VAL A 270 -7.24 12.21 -6.96
C VAL A 270 -6.53 11.09 -7.73
N TYR A 271 -6.27 11.31 -9.01
CA TYR A 271 -5.60 10.31 -9.87
C TYR A 271 -4.22 9.91 -9.32
N ASP A 272 -3.50 10.87 -8.75
CA ASP A 272 -2.19 10.65 -8.13
C ASP A 272 -2.26 9.68 -6.93
N GLU A 273 -3.40 9.60 -6.22
CA GLU A 273 -3.59 8.65 -5.12
C GLU A 273 -3.72 7.21 -5.61
N VAL A 274 -4.38 6.99 -6.75
CA VAL A 274 -4.50 5.65 -7.35
C VAL A 274 -3.11 5.14 -7.76
N GLU A 275 -2.29 5.97 -8.39
CA GLU A 275 -0.91 5.63 -8.76
C GLU A 275 -0.06 5.36 -7.51
N LEU A 276 -0.21 6.17 -6.46
CA LEU A 276 0.50 5.99 -5.20
C LEU A 276 0.10 4.68 -4.49
N ILE A 277 -1.20 4.38 -4.42
CA ILE A 277 -1.71 3.11 -3.87
C ILE A 277 -1.14 1.94 -4.67
N SER A 278 -1.18 1.99 -6.00
CA SER A 278 -0.63 0.95 -6.88
C SER A 278 0.86 0.70 -6.61
N ASN A 279 1.66 1.76 -6.49
CA ASN A 279 3.09 1.66 -6.19
C ASN A 279 3.35 1.03 -4.82
N ILE A 280 2.65 1.47 -3.77
CA ILE A 280 2.81 0.93 -2.41
C ILE A 280 2.36 -0.53 -2.36
N THR A 281 1.21 -0.86 -2.94
CA THR A 281 0.69 -2.23 -2.93
C THR A 281 1.56 -3.20 -3.73
N SER A 282 2.15 -2.77 -4.84
CA SER A 282 3.08 -3.59 -5.63
C SER A 282 4.33 -3.95 -4.81
N VAL A 283 4.92 -2.98 -4.12
CA VAL A 283 6.10 -3.23 -3.26
C VAL A 283 5.73 -4.10 -2.06
N ALA A 284 4.60 -3.83 -1.41
CA ALA A 284 4.11 -4.63 -0.29
C ALA A 284 3.82 -6.09 -0.73
N SER A 285 3.23 -6.28 -1.90
CA SER A 285 2.96 -7.61 -2.48
C SER A 285 4.24 -8.44 -2.65
N ILE A 286 5.29 -7.83 -3.19
CA ILE A 286 6.61 -8.49 -3.34
C ILE A 286 7.19 -8.86 -1.97
N ALA A 287 7.09 -7.97 -0.98
CA ALA A 287 7.60 -8.23 0.36
C ALA A 287 6.82 -9.35 1.07
N ILE A 288 5.49 -9.35 0.96
CA ILE A 288 4.62 -10.40 1.51
C ILE A 288 4.95 -11.75 0.86
N LYS A 289 5.11 -11.78 -0.46
CA LYS A 289 5.54 -12.98 -1.17
C LYS A 289 6.86 -13.52 -0.64
N ASN A 290 7.88 -12.65 -0.52
CA ASN A 290 9.19 -13.04 -0.01
C ASN A 290 9.11 -13.56 1.43
N ALA A 291 8.34 -12.91 2.30
CA ALA A 291 8.13 -13.34 3.69
C ALA A 291 7.47 -14.73 3.75
N ARG A 292 6.42 -14.97 2.98
CA ARG A 292 5.75 -16.28 2.89
C ARG A 292 6.66 -17.37 2.33
N MET A 293 7.42 -17.06 1.27
CA MET A 293 8.39 -18.00 0.70
C MET A 293 9.48 -18.34 1.72
N TYR A 294 9.98 -17.34 2.46
CA TYR A 294 10.96 -17.58 3.49
C TYR A 294 10.40 -18.42 4.64
N GLU A 295 9.20 -18.11 5.12
CA GLU A 295 8.52 -18.89 6.17
C GLU A 295 8.33 -20.35 5.72
N LYS A 296 7.85 -20.55 4.49
CA LYS A 296 7.71 -21.90 3.91
C LYS A 296 9.04 -22.63 3.84
N ALA A 297 10.09 -21.98 3.34
CA ALA A 297 11.43 -22.57 3.29
C ALA A 297 11.98 -22.89 4.69
N CYS A 298 11.71 -22.05 5.69
CA CYS A 298 12.07 -22.34 7.09
C CYS A 298 11.34 -23.56 7.64
N ILE A 299 10.04 -23.69 7.36
CA ILE A 299 9.23 -24.85 7.78
C ILE A 299 9.78 -26.12 7.10
N GLU A 300 10.00 -26.10 5.78
CA GLU A 300 10.54 -27.24 5.02
C GLU A 300 11.95 -27.63 5.50
N ALA A 301 12.80 -26.65 5.80
CA ALA A 301 14.14 -26.91 6.32
C ALA A 301 14.14 -27.51 7.73
N ARG A 302 13.09 -27.28 8.53
CA ARG A 302 12.98 -27.68 9.95
C ARG A 302 12.14 -28.93 10.16
N THR A 303 11.34 -29.34 9.19
CA THR A 303 10.42 -30.47 9.30
C THR A 303 10.85 -31.65 8.43
N ASP A 304 10.40 -32.82 8.82
CA ASP A 304 10.47 -34.06 8.05
C ASP A 304 9.23 -34.17 7.17
N GLU A 305 9.42 -34.29 5.86
CA GLU A 305 8.32 -34.25 4.87
C GLU A 305 7.28 -35.38 5.09
N MET A 306 7.71 -36.57 5.54
CA MET A 306 6.83 -37.70 5.69
C MET A 306 5.95 -37.61 6.95
N THR A 307 6.55 -37.19 8.06
CA THR A 307 5.86 -37.22 9.36
C THR A 307 5.36 -35.84 9.82
N GLY A 308 5.82 -34.74 9.18
CA GLY A 308 5.55 -33.39 9.59
C GLY A 308 6.10 -33.04 10.98
N LEU A 309 7.01 -33.83 11.49
CA LEU A 309 7.73 -33.58 12.75
C LEU A 309 8.93 -32.68 12.49
N LEU A 310 9.48 -32.08 13.56
CA LEU A 310 10.79 -31.46 13.50
C LEU A 310 11.83 -32.49 13.06
N ASN A 311 12.74 -32.11 12.19
CA ASN A 311 13.78 -32.97 11.68
C ASN A 311 15.04 -32.95 12.58
N ARG A 312 15.95 -33.90 12.35
CA ARG A 312 17.22 -34.03 13.08
C ARG A 312 18.09 -32.77 13.01
N LYS A 313 18.08 -32.05 11.87
CA LYS A 313 18.93 -30.85 11.72
C LYS A 313 18.53 -29.74 12.69
N TYR A 314 17.22 -29.62 12.96
CA TYR A 314 16.70 -28.59 13.85
C TYR A 314 16.75 -29.00 15.35
N PHE A 315 17.07 -30.27 15.66
CA PHE A 315 17.11 -30.79 17.03
C PHE A 315 17.98 -29.96 17.98
N HIS A 316 19.18 -29.58 17.56
CA HIS A 316 20.11 -28.86 18.43
C HIS A 316 19.61 -27.45 18.79
N GLU A 317 18.95 -26.77 17.85
CA GLU A 317 18.35 -25.47 18.10
C GLU A 317 17.20 -25.60 19.09
N VAL A 318 16.28 -26.55 18.86
CA VAL A 318 15.15 -26.83 19.75
C VAL A 318 15.60 -27.22 21.15
N LEU A 319 16.61 -28.08 21.25
CA LEU A 319 17.15 -28.49 22.55
C LEU A 319 17.74 -27.31 23.31
N HIS A 320 18.50 -26.44 22.62
CA HIS A 320 19.08 -25.25 23.22
C HIS A 320 18.00 -24.26 23.69
N GLU A 321 17.01 -24.00 22.85
CA GLU A 321 15.89 -23.13 23.20
C GLU A 321 15.09 -23.66 24.42
N GLU A 322 14.75 -24.94 24.41
CA GLU A 322 14.00 -25.55 25.52
C GLU A 322 14.84 -25.61 26.82
N PHE A 323 16.13 -25.84 26.72
CA PHE A 323 17.05 -25.80 27.85
C PHE A 323 17.14 -24.39 28.44
N GLU A 324 17.29 -23.37 27.62
CA GLU A 324 17.34 -21.98 28.07
C GLU A 324 16.02 -21.52 28.75
N LYS A 325 14.88 -21.93 28.19
CA LYS A 325 13.55 -21.61 28.73
C LYS A 325 13.31 -22.29 30.07
N ASN A 326 13.91 -23.46 30.28
CA ASN A 326 13.68 -24.29 31.47
C ASN A 326 14.90 -24.38 32.40
N LYS A 327 15.76 -23.35 32.46
CA LYS A 327 16.98 -23.32 33.28
C LYS A 327 16.75 -23.66 34.77
N ASP A 328 15.63 -23.18 35.29
CA ASP A 328 15.25 -23.37 36.70
C ASP A 328 14.23 -24.51 36.88
N GLY A 329 13.91 -25.23 35.82
CA GLY A 329 12.91 -26.28 35.77
C GLY A 329 13.49 -27.66 35.40
N SER A 330 12.61 -28.62 35.13
CA SER A 330 12.99 -29.95 34.63
C SER A 330 12.73 -30.07 33.17
N LEU A 331 13.68 -30.63 32.43
CA LEU A 331 13.55 -31.00 31.00
C LEU A 331 13.91 -32.47 30.86
N ALA A 332 12.95 -33.30 30.43
CA ALA A 332 13.15 -34.69 30.17
C ALA A 332 13.28 -34.99 28.66
N LEU A 333 14.18 -35.90 28.33
CA LEU A 333 14.42 -36.35 26.94
C LEU A 333 14.19 -37.87 26.87
N ALA A 334 13.37 -38.31 25.90
CA ALA A 334 13.20 -39.73 25.57
C ALA A 334 13.64 -39.99 24.13
N LEU A 335 14.43 -41.05 23.96
CA LEU A 335 14.69 -41.64 22.64
C LEU A 335 13.72 -42.81 22.45
N ILE A 336 12.98 -42.76 21.38
CA ILE A 336 11.99 -43.78 20.99
C ILE A 336 12.48 -44.40 19.69
N ASN A 337 12.57 -45.73 19.67
CA ASN A 337 12.91 -46.53 18.48
C ASN A 337 11.77 -47.49 18.19
N VAL A 338 11.43 -47.70 16.91
CA VAL A 338 10.39 -48.66 16.51
C VAL A 338 11.03 -50.05 16.35
N ASP A 339 10.66 -50.96 17.26
CA ASP A 339 11.21 -52.32 17.28
C ASP A 339 10.89 -53.04 15.95
N ASP A 340 11.88 -53.78 15.44
CA ASP A 340 11.80 -54.61 14.22
C ASP A 340 11.34 -53.87 12.93
N PHE A 341 11.50 -52.51 12.88
CA PHE A 341 11.01 -51.72 11.75
C PHE A 341 11.60 -52.17 10.40
N LYS A 342 12.89 -52.54 10.36
CA LYS A 342 13.52 -53.04 9.14
C LYS A 342 12.85 -54.38 8.68
N LEU A 343 12.62 -55.31 9.62
CA LEU A 343 11.95 -56.55 9.32
C LEU A 343 10.52 -56.33 8.81
N TYR A 344 9.83 -55.35 9.40
CA TYR A 344 8.49 -54.99 8.93
C TYR A 344 8.51 -54.43 7.49
N ASN A 345 9.48 -53.59 7.13
CA ASN A 345 9.67 -53.10 5.78
C ASN A 345 9.98 -54.26 4.78
N ASP A 346 10.85 -55.19 5.18
CA ASP A 346 11.24 -56.30 4.33
C ASP A 346 10.03 -57.23 4.06
N MET A 347 9.10 -57.34 5.00
CA MET A 347 7.90 -58.20 4.87
C MET A 347 6.72 -57.52 4.19
N ARG A 348 6.51 -56.23 4.40
CA ARG A 348 5.29 -55.51 4.00
C ARG A 348 5.55 -54.38 2.96
N GLY A 349 6.83 -54.12 2.69
CA GLY A 349 7.25 -53.08 1.77
C GLY A 349 7.37 -51.70 2.45
N HIS A 350 8.14 -50.80 1.83
CA HIS A 350 8.43 -49.47 2.37
C HIS A 350 7.20 -48.57 2.58
N HIS A 351 6.20 -48.68 1.71
CA HIS A 351 4.97 -47.92 1.87
C HIS A 351 4.20 -48.27 3.17
N ALA A 352 4.15 -49.57 3.50
CA ALA A 352 3.57 -50.03 4.77
C ALA A 352 4.38 -49.52 5.97
N GLY A 353 5.72 -49.46 5.85
CA GLY A 353 6.60 -48.89 6.85
C GLY A 353 6.38 -47.39 7.05
N ASP A 354 6.23 -46.64 5.97
CA ASP A 354 5.91 -45.21 6.06
C ASP A 354 4.59 -44.97 6.82
N MET A 355 3.56 -45.74 6.49
CA MET A 355 2.28 -45.69 7.20
C MET A 355 2.40 -46.08 8.67
N ALA A 356 3.27 -47.08 9.00
CA ALA A 356 3.55 -47.43 10.39
C ALA A 356 4.18 -46.29 11.16
N LEU A 357 5.17 -45.60 10.59
CA LEU A 357 5.81 -44.43 11.23
C LEU A 357 4.82 -43.29 11.41
N ILE A 358 3.99 -42.97 10.42
CA ILE A 358 2.94 -41.96 10.53
C ILE A 358 1.96 -42.34 11.67
N THR A 359 1.54 -43.60 11.75
CA THR A 359 0.64 -44.08 12.80
C THR A 359 1.26 -43.95 14.19
N VAL A 360 2.56 -44.30 14.35
CA VAL A 360 3.29 -44.09 15.59
C VAL A 360 3.30 -42.61 16.02
N VAL A 361 3.57 -41.71 15.07
CA VAL A 361 3.58 -40.28 15.32
C VAL A 361 2.20 -39.78 15.76
N GLU A 362 1.14 -40.20 15.10
CA GLU A 362 -0.24 -39.83 15.43
C GLU A 362 -0.61 -40.29 16.85
N VAL A 363 -0.22 -41.52 17.23
CA VAL A 363 -0.41 -42.01 18.58
C VAL A 363 0.35 -41.17 19.60
N ILE A 364 1.62 -40.87 19.35
CA ILE A 364 2.42 -40.05 20.28
C ILE A 364 1.79 -38.66 20.43
N ARG A 365 1.36 -38.03 19.34
CA ARG A 365 0.72 -36.67 19.35
C ARG A 365 -0.52 -36.60 20.24
N GLN A 366 -1.29 -37.68 20.40
CA GLN A 366 -2.47 -37.72 21.28
C GLN A 366 -2.11 -37.62 22.77
N TYR A 367 -0.87 -37.95 23.14
CA TYR A 367 -0.41 -38.01 24.55
C TYR A 367 0.58 -36.90 24.92
N ILE A 368 0.97 -36.05 24.00
CA ILE A 368 1.88 -34.94 24.24
C ILE A 368 1.13 -33.60 24.28
N ARG A 369 1.68 -32.63 25.03
CA ARG A 369 1.16 -31.27 25.14
C ARG A 369 1.67 -30.42 23.95
N LYS A 370 1.07 -29.26 23.73
CA LYS A 370 1.58 -28.26 22.76
C LYS A 370 3.00 -27.77 23.07
N THR A 371 3.38 -27.79 24.36
CA THR A 371 4.72 -27.43 24.85
C THR A 371 5.75 -28.52 24.60
N ASP A 372 5.33 -29.79 24.53
CA ASP A 372 6.22 -30.93 24.28
C ASP A 372 6.69 -30.90 22.81
N LYS A 373 7.93 -31.31 22.55
CA LYS A 373 8.49 -31.34 21.19
C LYS A 373 8.78 -32.79 20.77
N LEU A 374 8.25 -33.15 19.60
CA LEU A 374 8.51 -34.45 18.99
C LEU A 374 9.32 -34.24 17.72
N ILE A 375 10.43 -34.96 17.60
CA ILE A 375 11.44 -34.78 16.55
C ILE A 375 11.69 -36.15 15.91
N ARG A 376 11.75 -36.22 14.59
CA ARG A 376 12.26 -37.41 13.89
C ARG A 376 13.78 -37.34 13.81
N TYR A 377 14.46 -38.18 14.59
CA TYR A 377 15.91 -38.15 14.70
C TYR A 377 16.64 -39.03 13.71
N GLY A 378 16.00 -40.16 13.34
CA GLY A 378 16.50 -41.13 12.36
C GLY A 378 15.37 -41.69 11.48
N GLY A 379 15.64 -42.79 10.80
CA GLY A 379 14.62 -43.46 9.99
C GLY A 379 13.39 -43.88 10.79
N ASP A 380 13.64 -44.59 11.87
CA ASP A 380 12.66 -45.14 12.81
C ASP A 380 12.88 -44.67 14.26
N GLU A 381 13.70 -43.64 14.43
CA GLU A 381 14.06 -43.05 15.73
C GLU A 381 13.39 -41.69 15.90
N PHE A 382 12.77 -41.50 17.08
CA PHE A 382 12.12 -40.27 17.47
C PHE A 382 12.68 -39.76 18.80
N LEU A 383 12.82 -38.46 18.94
CA LEU A 383 13.16 -37.79 20.20
C LEU A 383 11.94 -37.02 20.71
N LEU A 384 11.64 -37.20 21.98
CA LEU A 384 10.58 -36.52 22.67
C LEU A 384 11.16 -35.66 23.82
N LEU A 385 11.01 -34.36 23.71
CA LEU A 385 11.39 -33.38 24.71
C LEU A 385 10.15 -32.97 25.53
N LEU A 386 10.22 -33.08 26.82
CA LEU A 386 9.12 -32.83 27.76
C LEU A 386 9.59 -31.82 28.84
N PRO A 387 9.25 -30.54 28.68
CA PRO A 387 9.53 -29.55 29.72
C PRO A 387 8.59 -29.71 30.92
N GLU A 388 9.07 -29.29 32.08
CA GLU A 388 8.30 -29.24 33.34
C GLU A 388 7.61 -30.57 33.69
N ILE A 389 8.37 -31.66 33.71
CA ILE A 389 7.89 -32.98 34.06
C ILE A 389 8.81 -33.63 35.12
N ASP A 390 8.23 -34.22 36.12
CA ASP A 390 8.96 -35.05 37.10
C ASP A 390 9.19 -36.48 36.57
N SER A 391 10.14 -37.19 37.19
CA SER A 391 10.55 -38.52 36.76
C SER A 391 9.43 -39.55 36.80
N GLU A 392 8.51 -39.48 37.73
CA GLU A 392 7.41 -40.42 37.85
C GLU A 392 6.37 -40.22 36.76
N ASN A 393 5.95 -38.99 36.52
CA ASN A 393 5.02 -38.63 35.45
C ASN A 393 5.62 -38.87 34.09
N PHE A 394 6.94 -38.64 33.90
CA PHE A 394 7.67 -38.95 32.67
C PHE A 394 7.60 -40.45 32.39
N ALA A 395 7.98 -41.33 33.35
CA ALA A 395 7.94 -42.76 33.14
C ALA A 395 6.51 -43.28 32.88
N ARG A 396 5.51 -42.75 33.59
CA ARG A 396 4.09 -43.09 33.40
C ARG A 396 3.61 -42.71 32.01
N LYS A 397 3.98 -41.53 31.52
CA LYS A 397 3.62 -41.05 30.18
C LYS A 397 4.23 -41.90 29.09
N LEU A 398 5.53 -42.24 29.16
CA LEU A 398 6.18 -43.08 28.20
C LEU A 398 5.60 -44.52 28.15
N ASN A 399 5.33 -45.12 29.32
CA ASN A 399 4.71 -46.42 29.39
C ASN A 399 3.30 -46.43 28.77
N LYS A 400 2.54 -45.35 28.95
CA LYS A 400 1.21 -45.22 28.32
C LYS A 400 1.33 -45.10 26.80
N ILE A 401 2.26 -44.32 26.29
CA ILE A 401 2.54 -44.17 24.86
C ILE A 401 2.96 -45.51 24.30
N LYS A 402 3.95 -46.22 24.87
CA LYS A 402 4.42 -47.53 24.45
C LYS A 402 3.29 -48.53 24.37
N LYS A 403 2.47 -48.62 25.42
CA LYS A 403 1.32 -49.53 25.43
C LYS A 403 0.33 -49.21 24.30
N LYS A 404 0.06 -47.94 24.08
CA LYS A 404 -0.90 -47.52 23.07
C LYS A 404 -0.39 -47.79 21.64
N ILE A 405 0.90 -47.59 21.38
CA ILE A 405 1.51 -47.95 20.12
C ILE A 405 1.37 -49.46 19.86
N ALA A 406 1.67 -50.28 20.86
CA ALA A 406 1.56 -51.75 20.74
C ALA A 406 0.13 -52.24 20.51
N GLU A 407 -0.89 -51.52 20.95
CA GLU A 407 -2.31 -51.83 20.77
C GLU A 407 -2.89 -51.29 19.44
N THR A 408 -2.16 -50.43 18.74
CA THR A 408 -2.66 -49.77 17.52
C THR A 408 -2.29 -50.59 16.30
N SER A 409 -3.27 -50.93 15.48
CA SER A 409 -3.03 -51.56 14.18
C SER A 409 -2.65 -50.52 13.13
N VAL A 410 -1.65 -50.83 12.34
CA VAL A 410 -1.28 -49.99 11.17
C VAL A 410 -2.32 -50.23 10.08
N PRO A 411 -2.91 -49.16 9.52
CA PRO A 411 -3.77 -49.27 8.34
C PRO A 411 -2.96 -49.79 7.15
N GLY A 412 -3.39 -50.89 6.52
CA GLY A 412 -2.66 -51.48 5.40
C GLY A 412 -3.34 -52.65 4.80
#